data_9b40b6a8d6ffb261c72a577c476ecd2c
#
_entry.id   9b40b6a8d6ffb261c72a577c476ecd2c
#
_cell.length_a   1.000
_cell.length_b   1.000
_cell.length_c   1.000
_cell.angle_alpha   90.00
_cell.angle_beta   90.00
_cell.angle_gamma   90.00
#
_symmetry.space_group_name_H-M   'P 1'
#
loop_
_entity.id
_entity.type
_entity.pdbx_description
1 polymer ?
#
loop_
_entity_poly.entity_id
_entity_poly.type
_entity_poly.pdbx_seq_one_letter_code
_entity_poly.pdbx_strand_id
1 'polypeptide(L)'
;KKRHKQFVLVISDISSRSVLAVLPDRRKDTLENRLDELTEEQRRAIKFVSIDMWAPYARAARTKLSEARLTVDRFHVMKQLNERSGQMRRKIQRALPEEDKDMLKGMRWILVKNREKLSAEEEARLTKLLASHHELRELYLLKEEFSCIFEKVRNRDKASQFLKAWVYKAQMTGNLFLLRFVGTLKNWWNEILNYFVERVTNGFVEGLNNSIRNIIRTAFGYRNFENF
;
A
#
# COMPACT_ATOMS: atom_id res chain seq x y z
N LYS A 1 -27.28 -5.97 4.36
CA LYS A 1 -26.94 -7.02 3.38
C LYS A 1 -25.47 -6.85 3.04
N LYS A 2 -24.60 -7.81 3.40
CA LYS A 2 -23.21 -7.87 2.90
C LYS A 2 -23.30 -8.09 1.39
N ARG A 3 -23.00 -7.06 0.60
CA ARG A 3 -22.79 -7.24 -0.84
C ARG A 3 -21.59 -8.18 -1.00
N HIS A 4 -21.78 -9.31 -1.65
CA HIS A 4 -20.68 -10.15 -2.13
C HIS A 4 -19.85 -9.28 -3.07
N LYS A 5 -18.67 -8.87 -2.62
CA LYS A 5 -17.73 -8.17 -3.49
C LYS A 5 -17.09 -9.23 -4.38
N GLN A 6 -17.54 -9.29 -5.61
CA GLN A 6 -16.79 -9.99 -6.64
C GLN A 6 -15.51 -9.19 -6.90
N PHE A 7 -14.37 -9.84 -6.73
CA PHE A 7 -13.07 -9.27 -7.03
C PHE A 7 -12.56 -9.95 -8.29
N VAL A 8 -12.14 -9.16 -9.24
CA VAL A 8 -11.38 -9.61 -10.40
C VAL A 8 -9.89 -9.39 -10.14
N LEU A 9 -9.03 -10.22 -10.72
CA LEU A 9 -7.60 -10.01 -10.75
C LEU A 9 -7.23 -9.48 -12.13
N VAL A 10 -6.55 -8.34 -12.14
CA VAL A 10 -6.02 -7.73 -13.37
C VAL A 10 -4.51 -7.95 -13.42
N ILE A 11 -4.03 -8.51 -14.50
CA ILE A 11 -2.61 -8.64 -14.81
C ILE A 11 -2.30 -7.64 -15.93
N SER A 12 -1.29 -6.82 -15.73
CA SER A 12 -0.90 -5.78 -16.69
C SER A 12 0.62 -5.75 -16.87
N ASP A 13 1.04 -5.39 -18.07
CA ASP A 13 2.42 -4.99 -18.33
C ASP A 13 2.54 -3.48 -18.13
N ILE A 14 3.40 -3.10 -17.18
CA ILE A 14 3.64 -1.69 -16.84
C ILE A 14 4.47 -0.99 -17.91
N SER A 15 5.35 -1.72 -18.60
CA SER A 15 6.24 -1.16 -19.62
C SER A 15 5.46 -0.75 -20.87
N SER A 16 4.59 -1.63 -21.36
CA SER A 16 3.73 -1.36 -22.52
C SER A 16 2.42 -0.65 -22.15
N ARG A 17 2.12 -0.49 -20.85
CA ARG A 17 0.86 0.03 -20.32
C ARG A 17 -0.36 -0.73 -20.86
N SER A 18 -0.26 -2.04 -20.94
CA SER A 18 -1.32 -2.90 -21.48
C SER A 18 -1.88 -3.85 -20.42
N VAL A 19 -3.14 -4.23 -20.62
CA VAL A 19 -3.79 -5.30 -19.84
C VAL A 19 -3.47 -6.62 -20.50
N LEU A 20 -2.84 -7.54 -19.78
CA LEU A 20 -2.50 -8.88 -20.25
C LEU A 20 -3.61 -9.90 -19.97
N ALA A 21 -4.30 -9.75 -18.85
CA ALA A 21 -5.43 -10.60 -18.50
C ALA A 21 -6.32 -9.95 -17.43
N VAL A 22 -7.61 -10.28 -17.49
CA VAL A 22 -8.58 -10.04 -16.43
C VAL A 22 -9.13 -11.39 -16.00
N LEU A 23 -8.93 -11.77 -14.74
CA LEU A 23 -9.31 -13.07 -14.23
C LEU A 23 -10.54 -12.95 -13.32
N PRO A 24 -11.42 -13.96 -13.26
CA PRO A 24 -12.75 -13.85 -12.64
C PRO A 24 -12.70 -13.73 -11.12
N ASP A 25 -11.59 -14.09 -10.52
CA ASP A 25 -11.40 -14.01 -9.07
C ASP A 25 -9.93 -13.74 -8.70
N ARG A 26 -9.68 -13.60 -7.40
CA ARG A 26 -8.33 -13.36 -6.87
C ARG A 26 -7.74 -14.57 -6.14
N ARG A 27 -8.15 -15.79 -6.49
CA ARG A 27 -7.59 -17.00 -5.88
C ARG A 27 -6.18 -17.25 -6.40
N LYS A 28 -5.38 -17.88 -5.53
CA LYS A 28 -4.01 -18.26 -5.86
C LYS A 28 -3.98 -19.19 -7.09
N ASP A 29 -4.85 -20.19 -7.10
CA ASP A 29 -4.90 -21.20 -8.15
C ASP A 29 -5.27 -20.58 -9.50
N THR A 30 -6.19 -19.60 -9.53
CA THR A 30 -6.56 -18.88 -10.75
C THR A 30 -5.35 -18.13 -11.32
N LEU A 31 -4.52 -17.51 -10.45
CA LEU A 31 -3.29 -16.87 -10.90
C LEU A 31 -2.24 -17.89 -11.35
N GLU A 32 -2.05 -18.99 -10.61
CA GLU A 32 -1.08 -20.03 -10.97
C GLU A 32 -1.40 -20.65 -12.32
N ASN A 33 -2.66 -21.02 -12.57
CA ASN A 33 -3.11 -21.54 -13.87
C ASN A 33 -2.79 -20.56 -15.01
N ARG A 34 -3.06 -19.26 -14.81
CA ARG A 34 -2.73 -18.25 -15.83
C ARG A 34 -1.22 -18.13 -16.08
N LEU A 35 -0.40 -18.26 -15.03
CA LEU A 35 1.06 -18.23 -15.17
C LEU A 35 1.61 -19.51 -15.80
N ASP A 36 0.93 -20.65 -15.67
CA ASP A 36 1.30 -21.91 -16.31
C ASP A 36 1.05 -21.91 -17.83
N GLU A 37 0.15 -21.07 -18.34
CA GLU A 37 -0.07 -20.86 -19.78
C GLU A 37 1.12 -20.15 -20.46
N LEU A 38 1.98 -19.48 -19.72
CA LEU A 38 3.16 -18.82 -20.26
C LEU A 38 4.23 -19.85 -20.65
N THR A 39 4.85 -19.64 -21.81
CA THR A 39 6.03 -20.42 -22.20
C THR A 39 7.20 -20.15 -21.25
N GLU A 40 8.18 -21.04 -21.24
CA GLU A 40 9.38 -20.85 -20.42
C GLU A 40 10.14 -19.58 -20.80
N GLU A 41 10.22 -19.28 -22.09
CA GLU A 41 10.81 -18.06 -22.60
C GLU A 41 10.07 -16.81 -22.10
N GLN A 42 8.75 -16.79 -22.15
CA GLN A 42 7.93 -15.71 -21.62
C GLN A 42 8.14 -15.52 -20.12
N ARG A 43 8.20 -16.61 -19.34
CA ARG A 43 8.46 -16.55 -17.90
C ARG A 43 9.85 -15.95 -17.60
N ARG A 44 10.89 -16.35 -18.34
CA ARG A 44 12.27 -15.81 -18.19
C ARG A 44 12.38 -14.35 -18.62
N ALA A 45 11.53 -13.90 -19.53
CA ALA A 45 11.47 -12.51 -19.96
C ALA A 45 10.95 -11.57 -18.86
N ILE A 46 10.14 -12.09 -17.92
CA ILE A 46 9.60 -11.31 -16.81
C ILE A 46 10.71 -11.07 -15.78
N LYS A 47 11.19 -9.84 -15.67
CA LYS A 47 12.26 -9.48 -14.73
C LYS A 47 11.75 -8.97 -13.39
N PHE A 48 10.57 -8.31 -13.38
CA PHE A 48 9.98 -7.71 -12.19
C PHE A 48 8.50 -8.03 -12.12
N VAL A 49 8.02 -8.32 -10.91
CA VAL A 49 6.60 -8.50 -10.63
C VAL A 49 6.23 -7.58 -9.47
N SER A 50 5.34 -6.63 -9.71
CA SER A 50 4.80 -5.76 -8.66
C SER A 50 3.46 -6.27 -8.18
N ILE A 51 3.31 -6.42 -6.87
CA ILE A 51 2.08 -6.91 -6.25
C ILE A 51 1.67 -6.03 -5.06
N ASP A 52 0.39 -6.14 -4.71
CA ASP A 52 -0.08 -5.76 -3.39
C ASP A 52 0.54 -6.68 -2.33
N MET A 53 0.58 -6.24 -1.07
CA MET A 53 1.04 -7.07 0.05
C MET A 53 0.04 -8.20 0.36
N TRP A 54 -0.17 -9.09 -0.64
CA TRP A 54 -1.06 -10.24 -0.55
C TRP A 54 -0.28 -11.54 -0.70
N ALA A 55 -0.15 -12.28 0.42
CA ALA A 55 0.72 -13.45 0.51
C ALA A 55 0.41 -14.56 -0.53
N PRO A 56 -0.85 -14.85 -0.92
CA PRO A 56 -1.13 -15.82 -1.97
C PRO A 56 -0.49 -15.47 -3.31
N TYR A 57 -0.53 -14.20 -3.74
CA TYR A 57 0.09 -13.75 -4.98
C TYR A 57 1.61 -13.82 -4.93
N ALA A 58 2.20 -13.44 -3.78
CA ALA A 58 3.63 -13.55 -3.59
C ALA A 58 4.11 -15.01 -3.72
N ARG A 59 3.36 -15.96 -3.15
CA ARG A 59 3.66 -17.39 -3.28
C ARG A 59 3.57 -17.87 -4.72
N ALA A 60 2.47 -17.56 -5.41
CA ALA A 60 2.30 -17.92 -6.82
C ALA A 60 3.44 -17.36 -7.68
N ALA A 61 3.75 -16.06 -7.54
CA ALA A 61 4.82 -15.43 -8.29
C ALA A 61 6.19 -16.07 -8.02
N ARG A 62 6.56 -16.31 -6.75
CA ARG A 62 7.83 -16.96 -6.41
C ARG A 62 7.94 -18.38 -6.96
N THR A 63 6.82 -19.12 -7.00
CA THR A 63 6.81 -20.50 -7.49
C THR A 63 6.88 -20.54 -9.03
N LYS A 64 6.13 -19.68 -9.71
CA LYS A 64 5.98 -19.76 -11.18
C LYS A 64 6.94 -18.83 -11.95
N LEU A 65 7.46 -17.79 -11.30
CA LEU A 65 8.34 -16.78 -11.89
C LEU A 65 9.60 -16.64 -11.01
N SER A 66 10.31 -17.73 -10.81
CA SER A 66 11.46 -17.84 -9.87
C SER A 66 12.61 -16.88 -10.19
N GLU A 67 12.78 -16.51 -11.47
CA GLU A 67 13.81 -15.56 -11.91
C GLU A 67 13.41 -14.09 -11.77
N ALA A 68 12.10 -13.83 -11.60
CA ALA A 68 11.59 -12.48 -11.48
C ALA A 68 11.78 -11.93 -10.06
N ARG A 69 12.17 -10.66 -9.96
CA ARG A 69 12.20 -9.95 -8.68
C ARG A 69 10.81 -9.51 -8.30
N LEU A 70 10.33 -10.05 -7.18
CA LEU A 70 9.07 -9.63 -6.61
C LEU A 70 9.25 -8.31 -5.86
N THR A 71 8.40 -7.33 -6.12
CA THR A 71 8.39 -6.03 -5.45
C THR A 71 7.00 -5.68 -4.94
N VAL A 72 6.95 -4.86 -3.91
CA VAL A 72 5.72 -4.27 -3.38
C VAL A 72 5.69 -2.80 -3.75
N ASP A 73 4.55 -2.35 -4.30
CA ASP A 73 4.37 -0.94 -4.61
C ASP A 73 4.38 -0.08 -3.33
N ARG A 74 5.13 1.02 -3.39
CA ARG A 74 5.19 2.06 -2.35
C ARG A 74 3.79 2.48 -1.86
N PHE A 75 2.83 2.63 -2.77
CA PHE A 75 1.47 3.05 -2.41
C PHE A 75 0.85 2.12 -1.36
N HIS A 76 0.99 0.81 -1.54
CA HIS A 76 0.43 -0.18 -0.61
C HIS A 76 1.14 -0.17 0.74
N VAL A 77 2.45 0.08 0.76
CA VAL A 77 3.23 0.22 1.99
C VAL A 77 2.79 1.46 2.76
N MET A 78 2.73 2.62 2.09
CA MET A 78 2.27 3.89 2.69
C MET A 78 0.82 3.82 3.16
N LYS A 79 -0.05 3.15 2.40
CA LYS A 79 -1.45 2.91 2.78
C LYS A 79 -1.55 2.17 4.11
N GLN A 80 -0.74 1.13 4.32
CA GLN A 80 -0.71 0.41 5.60
C GLN A 80 -0.31 1.33 6.77
N LEU A 81 0.70 2.16 6.60
CA LEU A 81 1.13 3.10 7.63
C LEU A 81 0.06 4.17 7.91
N ASN A 82 -0.56 4.71 6.86
CA ASN A 82 -1.67 5.66 6.99
C ASN A 82 -2.90 5.04 7.69
N GLU A 83 -3.16 3.75 7.47
CA GLU A 83 -4.22 3.04 8.19
C GLU A 83 -3.93 2.96 9.69
N ARG A 84 -2.65 2.80 10.11
CA ARG A 84 -2.26 2.85 11.53
C ARG A 84 -2.52 4.22 12.14
N SER A 85 -2.19 5.30 11.42
CA SER A 85 -2.53 6.67 11.84
C SER A 85 -4.04 6.85 12.03
N GLY A 86 -4.82 6.35 11.09
CA GLY A 86 -6.28 6.36 11.18
C GLY A 86 -6.84 5.53 12.33
N GLN A 87 -6.23 4.38 12.63
CA GLN A 87 -6.62 3.55 13.78
C GLN A 87 -6.32 4.26 15.10
N MET A 88 -5.15 4.89 15.21
CA MET A 88 -4.77 5.64 16.39
C MET A 88 -5.67 6.85 16.62
N ARG A 89 -5.94 7.63 15.57
CA ARG A 89 -6.90 8.75 15.65
C ARG A 89 -8.26 8.28 16.19
N ARG A 90 -8.76 7.13 15.70
CA ARG A 90 -10.04 6.58 16.20
C ARG A 90 -9.96 6.13 17.66
N LYS A 91 -8.82 5.58 18.11
CA LYS A 91 -8.60 5.25 19.54
C LYS A 91 -8.71 6.50 20.38
N ILE A 92 -8.01 7.57 20.01
CA ILE A 92 -8.03 8.86 20.70
C ILE A 92 -9.45 9.43 20.72
N GLN A 93 -10.11 9.48 19.56
CA GLN A 93 -11.49 10.02 19.44
C GLN A 93 -12.50 9.31 20.34
N ARG A 94 -12.34 8.01 20.58
CA ARG A 94 -13.23 7.26 21.49
C ARG A 94 -12.95 7.54 22.95
N ALA A 95 -11.77 7.96 23.30
CA ALA A 95 -11.35 8.26 24.66
C ALA A 95 -11.61 9.72 25.06
N LEU A 96 -11.86 10.62 24.11
CA LEU A 96 -12.14 12.03 24.37
C LEU A 96 -13.59 12.25 24.80
N PRO A 97 -13.82 13.24 25.69
CA PRO A 97 -15.15 13.80 25.96
C PRO A 97 -15.82 14.29 24.67
N GLU A 98 -17.15 14.35 24.64
CA GLU A 98 -17.89 14.71 23.41
C GLU A 98 -17.53 16.10 22.90
N GLU A 99 -17.34 17.07 23.81
CA GLU A 99 -16.95 18.45 23.55
C GLU A 99 -15.59 18.60 22.84
N ASP A 100 -14.67 17.64 23.04
CA ASP A 100 -13.32 17.68 22.44
C ASP A 100 -13.23 16.91 21.09
N LYS A 101 -14.26 16.14 20.73
CA LYS A 101 -14.23 15.31 19.50
C LYS A 101 -14.17 16.13 18.21
N ASP A 102 -14.65 17.37 18.23
CA ASP A 102 -14.62 18.26 17.06
C ASP A 102 -13.19 18.58 16.62
N MET A 103 -12.22 18.56 17.53
CA MET A 103 -10.80 18.74 17.20
C MET A 103 -10.30 17.66 16.21
N LEU A 104 -10.86 16.46 16.26
CA LEU A 104 -10.49 15.33 15.39
C LEU A 104 -11.31 15.25 14.10
N LYS A 105 -12.33 16.11 13.94
CA LYS A 105 -13.17 16.14 12.75
C LYS A 105 -12.36 16.57 11.52
N GLY A 106 -12.41 15.76 10.45
CA GLY A 106 -11.64 16.03 9.23
C GLY A 106 -10.15 15.68 9.31
N MET A 107 -9.59 15.46 10.52
CA MET A 107 -8.16 15.19 10.70
C MET A 107 -7.66 13.93 9.99
N ARG A 108 -8.56 13.00 9.61
CA ARG A 108 -8.19 11.82 8.81
C ARG A 108 -7.41 12.19 7.55
N TRP A 109 -7.86 13.19 6.84
CA TRP A 109 -7.26 13.60 5.57
C TRP A 109 -5.97 14.38 5.75
N ILE A 110 -5.90 15.19 6.80
CA ILE A 110 -4.70 15.95 7.18
C ILE A 110 -3.57 14.99 7.59
N LEU A 111 -3.87 13.98 8.42
CA LEU A 111 -2.88 13.02 8.90
C LEU A 111 -2.27 12.12 7.80
N VAL A 112 -2.95 11.91 6.68
CA VAL A 112 -2.41 11.11 5.58
C VAL A 112 -1.58 11.94 4.59
N LYS A 113 -1.77 13.25 4.54
CA LYS A 113 -0.96 14.14 3.71
C LYS A 113 0.47 14.24 4.24
N ASN A 114 1.43 14.45 3.35
CA ASN A 114 2.76 14.90 3.73
C ASN A 114 2.68 16.37 4.15
N ARG A 115 3.48 16.76 5.14
CA ARG A 115 3.45 18.08 5.75
C ARG A 115 3.61 19.22 4.73
N GLU A 116 4.49 19.04 3.77
CA GLU A 116 4.72 20.00 2.66
C GLU A 116 3.51 20.26 1.75
N LYS A 117 2.47 19.39 1.81
CA LYS A 117 1.24 19.49 1.01
C LYS A 117 0.05 20.02 1.79
N LEU A 118 0.27 20.44 3.05
CA LEU A 118 -0.76 21.01 3.89
C LEU A 118 -0.95 22.49 3.57
N SER A 119 -2.20 22.96 3.64
CA SER A 119 -2.47 24.40 3.68
C SER A 119 -2.07 24.96 5.06
N ALA A 120 -1.93 26.29 5.17
CA ALA A 120 -1.63 26.96 6.42
C ALA A 120 -2.66 26.63 7.54
N GLU A 121 -3.94 26.56 7.16
CA GLU A 121 -5.02 26.16 8.10
C GLU A 121 -4.88 24.70 8.54
N GLU A 122 -4.62 23.79 7.61
CA GLU A 122 -4.41 22.36 7.90
C GLU A 122 -3.19 22.15 8.81
N GLU A 123 -2.10 22.90 8.55
CA GLU A 123 -0.87 22.87 9.36
C GLU A 123 -1.12 23.37 10.79
N ALA A 124 -1.86 24.47 10.98
CA ALA A 124 -2.23 24.98 12.29
C ALA A 124 -3.05 23.96 13.08
N ARG A 125 -4.05 23.34 12.43
CA ARG A 125 -4.88 22.30 13.03
C ARG A 125 -4.06 21.06 13.41
N LEU A 126 -3.16 20.62 12.51
CA LEU A 126 -2.26 19.51 12.78
C LEU A 126 -1.37 19.78 13.97
N THR A 127 -0.74 20.95 14.01
CA THR A 127 0.18 21.35 15.09
C THR A 127 -0.53 21.34 16.45
N LYS A 128 -1.75 21.89 16.52
CA LYS A 128 -2.56 21.86 17.74
C LYS A 128 -2.87 20.43 18.19
N LEU A 129 -3.28 19.55 17.26
CA LEU A 129 -3.58 18.15 17.55
C LEU A 129 -2.36 17.38 18.05
N LEU A 130 -1.21 17.56 17.39
CA LEU A 130 0.04 16.87 17.75
C LEU A 130 0.64 17.37 19.05
N ALA A 131 0.40 18.63 19.44
CA ALA A 131 0.81 19.17 20.75
C ALA A 131 0.06 18.48 21.90
N SER A 132 -1.22 18.15 21.71
CA SER A 132 -2.06 17.52 22.73
C SER A 132 -1.94 16.00 22.81
N HIS A 133 -1.39 15.34 21.77
CA HIS A 133 -1.36 13.87 21.66
C HIS A 133 0.02 13.35 21.26
N HIS A 134 0.87 13.10 22.27
CA HIS A 134 2.27 12.67 22.07
C HIS A 134 2.40 11.41 21.19
N GLU A 135 1.65 10.34 21.49
CA GLU A 135 1.72 9.10 20.70
C GLU A 135 1.36 9.33 19.22
N LEU A 136 0.38 10.21 18.93
CA LEU A 136 -0.01 10.55 17.56
C LEU A 136 1.07 11.39 16.88
N ARG A 137 1.72 12.29 17.62
CA ARG A 137 2.86 13.08 17.14
C ARG A 137 4.01 12.17 16.71
N GLU A 138 4.42 11.22 17.55
CA GLU A 138 5.48 10.27 17.23
C GLU A 138 5.14 9.48 15.96
N LEU A 139 3.94 8.95 15.89
CA LEU A 139 3.48 8.19 14.71
C LEU A 139 3.48 9.06 13.46
N TYR A 140 3.02 10.31 13.54
CA TYR A 140 3.02 11.23 12.41
C TYR A 140 4.45 11.57 11.94
N LEU A 141 5.35 11.89 12.85
CA LEU A 141 6.75 12.21 12.52
C LEU A 141 7.45 11.00 11.88
N LEU A 142 7.26 9.81 12.42
CA LEU A 142 7.80 8.58 11.82
C LEU A 142 7.16 8.27 10.45
N LYS A 143 5.88 8.61 10.23
CA LYS A 143 5.25 8.50 8.91
C LYS A 143 5.93 9.44 7.90
N GLU A 144 6.21 10.68 8.27
CA GLU A 144 6.92 11.63 7.42
C GLU A 144 8.34 11.15 7.09
N GLU A 145 9.10 10.69 8.10
CA GLU A 145 10.44 10.12 7.90
C GLU A 145 10.40 8.92 6.95
N PHE A 146 9.42 8.02 7.13
CA PHE A 146 9.23 6.86 6.27
C PHE A 146 8.94 7.25 4.82
N SER A 147 8.06 8.24 4.61
CA SER A 147 7.75 8.76 3.28
C SER A 147 9.01 9.34 2.61
N CYS A 148 9.81 10.08 3.36
CA CYS A 148 11.06 10.67 2.91
C CYS A 148 12.07 9.62 2.41
N ILE A 149 12.17 8.46 3.08
CA ILE A 149 13.01 7.35 2.63
C ILE A 149 12.62 6.93 1.21
N PHE A 150 11.34 6.70 0.94
CA PHE A 150 10.85 6.32 -0.38
C PHE A 150 11.02 7.41 -1.43
N GLU A 151 10.97 8.66 -1.04
CA GLU A 151 11.10 9.79 -1.98
C GLU A 151 12.55 10.06 -2.36
N LYS A 152 13.47 10.05 -1.40
CA LYS A 152 14.83 10.54 -1.58
C LYS A 152 15.86 9.42 -1.83
N VAL A 153 15.68 8.22 -1.27
CA VAL A 153 16.65 7.15 -1.41
C VAL A 153 16.49 6.44 -2.77
N ARG A 154 17.60 6.19 -3.46
CA ARG A 154 17.65 5.58 -4.81
C ARG A 154 18.45 4.27 -4.86
N ASN A 155 18.93 3.80 -3.74
CA ASN A 155 19.80 2.64 -3.66
C ASN A 155 19.29 1.66 -2.61
N ARG A 156 19.27 0.38 -2.93
CA ARG A 156 18.73 -0.70 -2.09
C ARG A 156 19.43 -0.81 -0.74
N ASP A 157 20.76 -0.70 -0.73
CA ASP A 157 21.54 -0.88 0.50
C ASP A 157 21.36 0.31 1.43
N LYS A 158 21.37 1.54 0.89
CA LYS A 158 21.02 2.74 1.65
C LYS A 158 19.60 2.67 2.17
N ALA A 159 18.64 2.22 1.37
CA ALA A 159 17.27 2.03 1.81
C ALA A 159 17.17 1.03 2.97
N SER A 160 17.90 -0.09 2.88
CA SER A 160 17.98 -1.07 3.97
C SER A 160 18.51 -0.46 5.27
N GLN A 161 19.58 0.35 5.20
CA GLN A 161 20.13 1.05 6.37
C GLN A 161 19.12 2.01 7.00
N PHE A 162 18.50 2.88 6.19
CA PHE A 162 17.51 3.84 6.68
C PHE A 162 16.25 3.15 7.23
N LEU A 163 15.76 2.11 6.58
CA LEU A 163 14.60 1.35 7.07
C LEU A 163 14.92 0.58 8.35
N LYS A 164 16.13 0.05 8.53
CA LYS A 164 16.55 -0.54 9.82
C LYS A 164 16.58 0.48 10.94
N ALA A 165 17.15 1.66 10.69
CA ALA A 165 17.17 2.76 11.65
C ALA A 165 15.74 3.23 11.98
N TRP A 166 14.87 3.33 10.98
CA TRP A 166 13.47 3.68 11.18
C TRP A 166 12.73 2.63 12.03
N VAL A 167 12.94 1.32 11.74
CA VAL A 167 12.36 0.21 12.52
C VAL A 167 12.80 0.30 13.98
N TYR A 168 14.08 0.57 14.24
CA TYR A 168 14.58 0.75 15.59
C TYR A 168 13.86 1.90 16.31
N LYS A 169 13.78 3.08 15.68
CA LYS A 169 13.06 4.22 16.24
C LYS A 169 11.59 3.87 16.53
N ALA A 170 10.90 3.24 15.58
CA ALA A 170 9.51 2.83 15.74
C ALA A 170 9.30 1.84 16.89
N GLN A 171 10.26 0.94 17.12
CA GLN A 171 10.21 0.00 18.25
C GLN A 171 10.44 0.72 19.59
N MET A 172 11.34 1.71 19.64
CA MET A 172 11.63 2.47 20.86
C MET A 172 10.44 3.31 21.35
N THR A 173 9.49 3.66 20.48
CA THR A 173 8.27 4.38 20.91
C THR A 173 7.33 3.52 21.77
N GLY A 174 7.42 2.20 21.71
CA GLY A 174 6.44 1.30 22.33
C GLY A 174 5.03 1.38 21.74
N ASN A 175 4.81 2.21 20.70
CA ASN A 175 3.52 2.45 20.10
C ASN A 175 3.00 1.20 19.35
N LEU A 176 1.92 0.59 19.84
CA LEU A 176 1.37 -0.64 19.28
C LEU A 176 1.00 -0.57 17.79
N PHE A 177 0.60 0.61 17.30
CA PHE A 177 0.26 0.79 15.88
C PHE A 177 1.51 0.77 15.02
N LEU A 178 2.59 1.40 15.47
CA LEU A 178 3.90 1.33 14.81
C LEU A 178 4.50 -0.08 14.88
N LEU A 179 4.43 -0.75 16.02
CA LEU A 179 4.91 -2.13 16.18
C LEU A 179 4.20 -3.10 15.22
N ARG A 180 2.89 -2.95 15.02
CA ARG A 180 2.15 -3.74 14.03
C ARG A 180 2.61 -3.46 12.60
N PHE A 181 2.94 -2.21 12.29
CA PHE A 181 3.49 -1.87 10.98
C PHE A 181 4.91 -2.41 10.80
N VAL A 182 5.75 -2.36 11.82
CA VAL A 182 7.08 -3.02 11.83
C VAL A 182 6.96 -4.51 11.53
N GLY A 183 5.97 -5.20 12.09
CA GLY A 183 5.67 -6.60 11.74
C GLY A 183 5.36 -6.76 10.24
N THR A 184 4.57 -5.86 9.67
CA THR A 184 4.30 -5.85 8.22
C THR A 184 5.57 -5.65 7.41
N LEU A 185 6.43 -4.68 7.79
CA LEU A 185 7.71 -4.43 7.11
C LEU A 185 8.63 -5.65 7.15
N LYS A 186 8.73 -6.34 8.30
CA LYS A 186 9.55 -7.54 8.43
C LYS A 186 9.08 -8.67 7.51
N ASN A 187 7.77 -8.85 7.37
CA ASN A 187 7.18 -9.89 6.51
C ASN A 187 7.42 -9.63 5.02
N TRP A 188 7.59 -8.36 4.62
CA TRP A 188 7.73 -7.93 3.24
C TRP A 188 9.06 -7.22 2.96
N TRP A 189 10.07 -7.50 3.79
CA TRP A 189 11.33 -6.75 3.81
C TRP A 189 12.05 -6.76 2.46
N ASN A 190 12.22 -7.93 1.86
CA ASN A 190 12.93 -8.06 0.60
C ASN A 190 12.16 -7.43 -0.56
N GLU A 191 10.85 -7.64 -0.61
CA GLU A 191 9.99 -7.10 -1.65
C GLU A 191 9.91 -5.57 -1.58
N ILE A 192 9.91 -5.01 -0.37
CA ILE A 192 9.97 -3.56 -0.16
C ILE A 192 11.34 -3.03 -0.60
N LEU A 193 12.44 -3.70 -0.27
CA LEU A 193 13.77 -3.30 -0.70
C LEU A 193 13.96 -3.42 -2.21
N ASN A 194 13.32 -4.38 -2.86
CA ASN A 194 13.38 -4.53 -4.31
C ASN A 194 12.77 -3.33 -5.05
N TYR A 195 11.83 -2.60 -4.45
CA TYR A 195 11.33 -1.34 -4.99
C TYR A 195 12.44 -0.30 -5.23
N PHE A 196 13.53 -0.32 -4.45
CA PHE A 196 14.64 0.62 -4.59
C PHE A 196 15.68 0.19 -5.64
N VAL A 197 15.54 -1.00 -6.21
CA VAL A 197 16.33 -1.45 -7.36
C VAL A 197 15.71 -0.93 -8.65
N GLU A 198 14.42 -1.17 -8.82
CA GLU A 198 13.62 -0.70 -9.94
C GLU A 198 12.33 -0.09 -9.39
N ARG A 199 12.16 1.21 -9.60
CA ARG A 199 11.00 1.94 -9.07
C ARG A 199 9.76 1.70 -9.92
N VAL A 200 9.33 0.46 -9.96
CA VAL A 200 8.06 0.10 -10.61
C VAL A 200 6.91 0.71 -9.81
N THR A 201 6.23 1.68 -10.38
CA THR A 201 5.04 2.29 -9.78
C THR A 201 3.78 1.74 -10.43
N ASN A 202 2.81 1.34 -9.62
CA ASN A 202 1.52 0.85 -10.10
C ASN A 202 0.53 1.99 -10.42
N GLY A 203 0.99 3.22 -10.64
CA GLY A 203 0.10 4.35 -10.95
C GLY A 203 -0.78 4.11 -12.18
N PHE A 204 -0.23 3.45 -13.21
CA PHE A 204 -1.02 3.00 -14.36
C PHE A 204 -2.10 1.99 -13.95
N VAL A 205 -1.74 0.99 -13.13
CA VAL A 205 -2.68 -0.05 -12.67
C VAL A 205 -3.78 0.54 -11.79
N GLU A 206 -3.48 1.55 -10.99
CA GLU A 206 -4.48 2.25 -10.18
C GLU A 206 -5.47 3.02 -11.07
N GLY A 207 -4.99 3.73 -12.08
CA GLY A 207 -5.82 4.39 -13.10
C GLY A 207 -6.70 3.37 -13.84
N LEU A 208 -6.13 2.26 -14.26
CA LEU A 208 -6.84 1.15 -14.91
C LEU A 208 -7.93 0.57 -14.00
N ASN A 209 -7.61 0.28 -12.74
CA ASN A 209 -8.58 -0.23 -11.77
C ASN A 209 -9.73 0.76 -11.53
N ASN A 210 -9.47 2.07 -11.58
CA ASN A 210 -10.52 3.09 -11.49
C ASN A 210 -11.39 3.11 -12.74
N SER A 211 -10.80 2.97 -13.93
CA SER A 211 -11.54 2.85 -15.20
C SER A 211 -12.44 1.62 -15.22
N ILE A 212 -11.91 0.46 -14.83
CA ILE A 212 -12.68 -0.79 -14.70
C ILE A 212 -13.85 -0.62 -13.72
N ARG A 213 -13.63 -0.02 -12.55
CA ARG A 213 -14.72 0.25 -11.60
C ARG A 213 -15.78 1.20 -12.16
N ASN A 214 -15.38 2.18 -12.95
CA ASN A 214 -16.30 3.10 -13.60
C ASN A 214 -17.12 2.37 -14.67
N ILE A 215 -16.52 1.54 -15.51
CA ILE A 215 -17.21 0.71 -16.50
C ILE A 215 -18.24 -0.18 -15.81
N ILE A 216 -17.85 -0.93 -14.77
CA ILE A 216 -18.77 -1.78 -14.00
C ILE A 216 -19.93 -0.97 -13.42
N ARG A 217 -19.67 0.24 -12.95
CA ARG A 217 -20.70 1.11 -12.34
C ARG A 217 -21.66 1.69 -13.38
N THR A 218 -21.14 2.14 -14.53
CA THR A 218 -21.96 2.74 -15.62
C THR A 218 -22.76 1.69 -16.35
N ALA A 219 -22.27 0.45 -16.42
CA ALA A 219 -23.01 -0.70 -16.97
C ALA A 219 -24.03 -1.30 -15.98
N PHE A 220 -24.33 -0.60 -14.87
CA PHE A 220 -25.22 -1.09 -13.79
C PHE A 220 -24.80 -2.46 -13.19
N GLY A 221 -23.55 -2.87 -13.42
CA GLY A 221 -22.98 -4.16 -13.04
C GLY A 221 -23.19 -5.25 -14.09
N TYR A 222 -22.21 -6.13 -14.20
CA TYR A 222 -22.31 -7.33 -15.01
C TYR A 222 -22.82 -8.49 -14.14
N ARG A 223 -23.83 -9.21 -14.64
CA ARG A 223 -24.35 -10.42 -13.96
C ARG A 223 -23.44 -11.62 -14.20
N ASN A 224 -22.80 -11.67 -15.37
CA ASN A 224 -21.87 -12.71 -15.77
C ASN A 224 -20.51 -12.09 -16.09
N PHE A 225 -19.42 -12.73 -15.62
CA PHE A 225 -18.05 -12.30 -15.89
C PHE A 225 -17.71 -12.35 -17.39
N GLU A 226 -18.26 -13.30 -18.14
CA GLU A 226 -18.02 -13.44 -19.57
C GLU A 226 -18.49 -12.23 -20.39
N ASN A 227 -19.42 -11.43 -19.83
CA ASN A 227 -19.91 -10.21 -20.47
C ASN A 227 -19.07 -8.97 -20.09
N PHE A 228 -18.04 -9.15 -19.29
CA PHE A 228 -17.12 -8.09 -18.85
C PHE A 228 -15.92 -8.00 -19.78
#